data_708693ec9743528b30a65b3cc966c8e8
#
_entry.id   708693ec9743528b30a65b3cc966c8e8
#
_cell.length_a   1.000
_cell.length_b   1.000
_cell.length_c   1.000
_cell.angle_alpha   90.00
_cell.angle_beta   90.00
_cell.angle_gamma   90.00
#
_symmetry.space_group_name_H-M   'P 1'
#
loop_
_entity.id
_entity.type
_entity.pdbx_description
1 polymer ?
#
loop_
_entity_poly.entity_id
_entity_poly.type
_entity_poly.pdbx_seq_one_letter_code
_entity_poly.pdbx_strand_id
1 'polypeptide(L)'
;MTDLTTLTSWHADWKGLRVGVLGLGVTGFAVADTLTELGAEVLVVASSAPEPQAKLLDVIGAALVEADLTEPPQQLVDFDAELLIVSPGFHPDHPLLLWAAEQGIPIWGDIELAWRVRDKVRAAEWIAVTGTNGKTTTVQLTAHIINASGARVAAVGNIGIPVLDAVRDPIGFDVLVVELSSYQLHWINSSPEGALSPLASVCLNLDDDHLDWHGSAAAYAAAKAKVYANTRIACVYNKADLATQHMVEEAEVIDGCRAIGFDLGMPGPSDFGVVDDIIVDRAFHADRHNAALELTTHGELAKAGLAAPHSVANVLAASALARAFGVEPAVVRDALATFRMDSHRTEIVAVANGVTWVDDSKATNPHAANASLSAFPSVVWVLGGQLKGVDIGDLVKKHAKRLRAAVVLGTERSVVLAAFARHAPALRVFEVAATETEQVMPEAVRLSAAVALEGDTVLLAPAAASFDQFTGYADRGSRFAAAVSKLVGGAADDNGSAATPPTEN
;
A
#
# COMPACT_ATOMS: atom_id res chain seq x y z
N MET A 1 -8.24 -35.14 -14.19
CA MET A 1 -8.20 -33.94 -13.31
C MET A 1 -6.86 -33.96 -12.60
N THR A 2 -6.08 -32.95 -12.75
CA THR A 2 -4.72 -32.83 -12.16
C THR A 2 -4.85 -32.68 -10.65
N ASP A 3 -3.98 -33.36 -9.87
CA ASP A 3 -3.94 -33.16 -8.42
C ASP A 3 -3.18 -31.86 -8.10
N LEU A 4 -3.91 -30.78 -7.88
CA LEU A 4 -3.36 -29.46 -7.60
C LEU A 4 -2.54 -29.40 -6.29
N THR A 5 -2.67 -30.37 -5.38
CA THR A 5 -1.88 -30.42 -4.14
C THR A 5 -0.41 -30.72 -4.43
N THR A 6 -0.10 -31.37 -5.55
CA THR A 6 1.27 -31.68 -5.99
C THR A 6 1.98 -30.49 -6.65
N LEU A 7 1.24 -29.44 -7.05
CA LEU A 7 1.77 -28.27 -7.72
C LEU A 7 2.34 -27.26 -6.69
N THR A 8 3.48 -27.60 -6.08
CA THR A 8 4.12 -26.81 -5.00
C THR A 8 5.50 -26.28 -5.38
N SER A 9 5.94 -26.46 -6.64
CA SER A 9 7.24 -26.09 -7.17
C SER A 9 7.09 -25.62 -8.62
N TRP A 10 7.97 -24.73 -9.08
CA TRP A 10 8.14 -24.38 -10.49
C TRP A 10 8.36 -25.63 -11.37
N HIS A 11 9.04 -26.61 -10.80
CA HIS A 11 9.47 -27.84 -11.51
C HIS A 11 8.43 -28.97 -11.41
N ALA A 12 7.24 -28.71 -10.83
CA ALA A 12 6.13 -29.66 -10.87
C ALA A 12 5.55 -29.80 -12.27
N ASP A 13 4.69 -30.78 -12.50
CA ASP A 13 4.10 -31.02 -13.82
C ASP A 13 2.88 -30.13 -14.06
N TRP A 14 3.14 -28.92 -14.53
CA TRP A 14 2.13 -27.93 -14.94
C TRP A 14 1.65 -28.13 -16.36
N LYS A 15 2.33 -29.02 -17.14
CA LYS A 15 2.09 -29.14 -18.57
C LYS A 15 0.67 -29.62 -18.87
N GLY A 16 -0.04 -28.85 -19.72
CA GLY A 16 -1.39 -29.15 -20.15
C GLY A 16 -2.48 -28.93 -19.09
N LEU A 17 -2.14 -28.39 -17.92
CA LEU A 17 -3.14 -27.92 -16.95
C LEU A 17 -3.96 -26.80 -17.58
N ARG A 18 -5.29 -26.93 -17.61
CA ARG A 18 -6.18 -25.90 -18.15
C ARG A 18 -6.50 -24.87 -17.07
N VAL A 19 -5.99 -23.65 -17.25
CA VAL A 19 -6.13 -22.56 -16.28
C VAL A 19 -6.89 -21.38 -16.88
N GLY A 20 -8.01 -21.03 -16.27
CA GLY A 20 -8.71 -19.77 -16.55
C GLY A 20 -8.12 -18.63 -15.71
N VAL A 21 -7.75 -17.51 -16.36
CA VAL A 21 -7.25 -16.31 -15.68
C VAL A 21 -8.30 -15.21 -15.77
N LEU A 22 -8.83 -14.76 -14.63
CA LEU A 22 -9.88 -13.75 -14.59
C LEU A 22 -9.28 -12.35 -14.40
N GLY A 23 -9.44 -11.51 -15.44
CA GLY A 23 -8.94 -10.13 -15.52
C GLY A 23 -7.59 -10.02 -16.23
N LEU A 24 -7.43 -8.94 -17.00
CA LEU A 24 -6.23 -8.62 -17.79
C LEU A 24 -5.65 -7.26 -17.36
N GLY A 25 -5.31 -7.14 -16.08
CA GLY A 25 -4.44 -6.08 -15.57
C GLY A 25 -2.98 -6.53 -15.55
N VAL A 26 -2.13 -5.74 -14.89
CA VAL A 26 -0.70 -6.08 -14.71
C VAL A 26 -0.54 -7.44 -14.05
N THR A 27 -1.31 -7.73 -13.01
CA THR A 27 -1.29 -9.02 -12.30
C THR A 27 -1.77 -10.17 -13.19
N GLY A 28 -2.91 -10.01 -13.87
CA GLY A 28 -3.47 -11.07 -14.74
C GLY A 28 -2.55 -11.42 -15.89
N PHE A 29 -1.86 -10.43 -16.47
CA PHE A 29 -0.86 -10.68 -17.50
C PHE A 29 0.35 -11.46 -16.94
N ALA A 30 0.89 -11.07 -15.77
CA ALA A 30 2.01 -11.79 -15.14
C ALA A 30 1.64 -13.24 -14.79
N VAL A 31 0.39 -13.49 -14.38
CA VAL A 31 -0.15 -14.85 -14.16
C VAL A 31 -0.18 -15.64 -15.47
N ALA A 32 -0.76 -15.09 -16.54
CA ALA A 32 -0.88 -15.76 -17.84
C ALA A 32 0.49 -16.10 -18.42
N ASP A 33 1.43 -15.15 -18.38
CA ASP A 33 2.79 -15.31 -18.87
C ASP A 33 3.56 -16.40 -18.08
N THR A 34 3.41 -16.41 -16.76
CA THR A 34 4.04 -17.43 -15.89
C THR A 34 3.49 -18.83 -16.18
N LEU A 35 2.17 -18.98 -16.26
CA LEU A 35 1.53 -20.27 -16.52
C LEU A 35 1.86 -20.81 -17.91
N THR A 36 1.92 -19.95 -18.91
CA THR A 36 2.33 -20.32 -20.26
C THR A 36 3.79 -20.79 -20.29
N GLU A 37 4.69 -20.10 -19.58
CA GLU A 37 6.09 -20.56 -19.45
C GLU A 37 6.20 -21.93 -18.76
N LEU A 38 5.28 -22.23 -17.83
CA LEU A 38 5.18 -23.54 -17.17
C LEU A 38 4.57 -24.64 -18.08
N GLY A 39 4.05 -24.27 -19.25
CA GLY A 39 3.44 -25.19 -20.21
C GLY A 39 1.97 -25.51 -19.94
N ALA A 40 1.29 -24.73 -19.09
CA ALA A 40 -0.15 -24.82 -18.91
C ALA A 40 -0.92 -24.28 -20.14
N GLU A 41 -2.14 -24.75 -20.35
CA GLU A 41 -3.08 -24.18 -21.31
C GLU A 41 -3.82 -23.01 -20.61
N VAL A 42 -3.69 -21.80 -21.16
CA VAL A 42 -4.18 -20.58 -20.50
C VAL A 42 -5.27 -19.91 -21.31
N LEU A 43 -6.40 -19.67 -20.65
CA LEU A 43 -7.51 -18.85 -21.17
C LEU A 43 -7.69 -17.62 -20.27
N VAL A 44 -7.37 -16.44 -20.80
CA VAL A 44 -7.62 -15.16 -20.11
C VAL A 44 -9.05 -14.70 -20.43
N VAL A 45 -9.81 -14.34 -19.42
CA VAL A 45 -11.18 -13.83 -19.54
C VAL A 45 -11.25 -12.44 -18.91
N ALA A 46 -11.63 -11.44 -19.70
CA ALA A 46 -11.67 -10.05 -19.26
C ALA A 46 -12.87 -9.30 -19.84
N SER A 47 -13.35 -8.26 -19.14
CA SER A 47 -14.40 -7.38 -19.66
C SER A 47 -13.91 -6.42 -20.74
N SER A 48 -12.60 -6.15 -20.75
CA SER A 48 -11.94 -5.37 -21.80
C SER A 48 -10.46 -5.75 -21.86
N ALA A 49 -9.90 -5.73 -23.06
CA ALA A 49 -8.50 -6.03 -23.30
C ALA A 49 -7.87 -4.87 -24.10
N PRO A 50 -7.05 -3.99 -23.46
CA PRO A 50 -6.30 -3.00 -24.20
C PRO A 50 -5.43 -3.67 -25.27
N GLU A 51 -5.44 -3.11 -26.49
CA GLU A 51 -4.77 -3.69 -27.65
C GLU A 51 -3.30 -4.13 -27.41
N PRO A 52 -2.48 -3.37 -26.67
CA PRO A 52 -1.11 -3.80 -26.37
C PRO A 52 -1.04 -5.09 -25.55
N GLN A 53 -1.90 -5.24 -24.52
CA GLN A 53 -1.93 -6.45 -23.69
C GLN A 53 -2.49 -7.65 -24.47
N ALA A 54 -3.54 -7.45 -25.29
CA ALA A 54 -4.09 -8.50 -26.12
C ALA A 54 -3.03 -9.05 -27.10
N LYS A 55 -2.25 -8.18 -27.74
CA LYS A 55 -1.13 -8.60 -28.61
C LYS A 55 -0.05 -9.37 -27.86
N LEU A 56 0.26 -8.98 -26.63
CA LEU A 56 1.25 -9.68 -25.82
C LEU A 56 0.77 -11.07 -25.42
N LEU A 57 -0.54 -11.25 -25.12
CA LEU A 57 -1.10 -12.58 -24.85
C LEU A 57 -0.95 -13.51 -26.05
N ASP A 58 -1.21 -13.03 -27.27
CA ASP A 58 -1.02 -13.80 -28.50
C ASP A 58 0.44 -14.23 -28.67
N VAL A 59 1.40 -13.34 -28.37
CA VAL A 59 2.85 -13.64 -28.46
C VAL A 59 3.27 -14.74 -27.50
N ILE A 60 2.74 -14.75 -26.27
CA ILE A 60 3.05 -15.80 -25.29
C ILE A 60 2.23 -17.08 -25.49
N GLY A 61 1.25 -17.08 -26.37
CA GLY A 61 0.40 -18.23 -26.68
C GLY A 61 -0.76 -18.46 -25.72
N ALA A 62 -1.19 -17.44 -24.97
CA ALA A 62 -2.39 -17.50 -24.14
C ALA A 62 -3.63 -17.05 -24.92
N ALA A 63 -4.72 -17.81 -24.82
CA ALA A 63 -5.99 -17.44 -25.44
C ALA A 63 -6.67 -16.30 -24.66
N LEU A 64 -7.42 -15.43 -25.39
CA LEU A 64 -8.17 -14.31 -24.80
C LEU A 64 -9.64 -14.40 -25.17
N VAL A 65 -10.50 -14.21 -24.18
CA VAL A 65 -11.94 -13.98 -24.33
C VAL A 65 -12.30 -12.64 -23.73
N GLU A 66 -12.74 -11.71 -24.56
CA GLU A 66 -13.34 -10.45 -24.11
C GLU A 66 -14.86 -10.60 -24.14
N ALA A 67 -15.51 -10.46 -22.97
CA ALA A 67 -16.93 -10.68 -22.81
C ALA A 67 -17.52 -9.87 -21.66
N ASP A 68 -18.85 -9.70 -21.66
CA ASP A 68 -19.57 -9.28 -20.45
C ASP A 68 -19.46 -10.40 -19.40
N LEU A 69 -18.94 -10.06 -18.23
CA LEU A 69 -18.64 -11.02 -17.15
C LEU A 69 -19.82 -11.22 -16.19
N THR A 70 -21.02 -10.80 -16.57
CA THR A 70 -22.26 -11.05 -15.79
C THR A 70 -22.67 -12.52 -15.78
N GLU A 71 -22.21 -13.28 -16.80
CA GLU A 71 -22.40 -14.72 -16.91
C GLU A 71 -21.11 -15.37 -17.42
N PRO A 72 -20.86 -16.66 -17.14
CA PRO A 72 -19.70 -17.37 -17.68
C PRO A 72 -19.73 -17.41 -19.20
N PRO A 73 -18.75 -16.87 -19.93
CA PRO A 73 -18.68 -16.98 -21.36
C PRO A 73 -18.63 -18.45 -21.80
N GLN A 74 -19.30 -18.78 -22.90
CA GLN A 74 -19.34 -20.16 -23.40
C GLN A 74 -17.95 -20.75 -23.65
N GLN A 75 -17.00 -19.90 -24.09
CA GLN A 75 -15.62 -20.32 -24.30
C GLN A 75 -14.93 -20.76 -23.00
N LEU A 76 -15.23 -20.12 -21.84
CA LEU A 76 -14.72 -20.53 -20.53
C LEU A 76 -15.35 -21.86 -20.09
N VAL A 77 -16.64 -22.05 -20.35
CA VAL A 77 -17.37 -23.30 -20.07
C VAL A 77 -16.78 -24.45 -20.90
N ASP A 78 -16.62 -24.23 -22.20
CA ASP A 78 -16.09 -25.24 -23.15
C ASP A 78 -14.60 -25.53 -22.92
N PHE A 79 -13.86 -24.59 -22.32
CA PHE A 79 -12.44 -24.76 -21.96
C PHE A 79 -12.25 -25.80 -20.87
N ASP A 80 -13.27 -26.06 -20.04
CA ASP A 80 -13.26 -27.05 -18.97
C ASP A 80 -12.07 -26.85 -18.01
N ALA A 81 -11.93 -25.61 -17.48
CA ALA A 81 -10.82 -25.21 -16.62
C ALA A 81 -10.70 -26.09 -15.37
N GLU A 82 -9.49 -26.53 -15.05
CA GLU A 82 -9.17 -27.29 -13.82
C GLU A 82 -8.81 -26.38 -12.65
N LEU A 83 -8.49 -25.11 -12.93
CA LEU A 83 -8.12 -24.08 -11.97
C LEU A 83 -8.52 -22.71 -12.51
N LEU A 84 -9.00 -21.84 -11.65
CA LEU A 84 -9.11 -20.41 -11.93
C LEU A 84 -8.10 -19.61 -11.11
N ILE A 85 -7.42 -18.65 -11.75
CA ILE A 85 -6.61 -17.64 -11.06
C ILE A 85 -7.34 -16.30 -11.18
N VAL A 86 -7.66 -15.71 -10.04
CA VAL A 86 -8.43 -14.46 -9.99
C VAL A 86 -7.54 -13.25 -9.72
N SER A 87 -7.75 -12.18 -10.49
CA SER A 87 -7.16 -10.88 -10.16
C SER A 87 -7.77 -10.33 -8.86
N PRO A 88 -6.97 -9.68 -7.98
CA PRO A 88 -7.41 -9.31 -6.63
C PRO A 88 -8.67 -8.45 -6.55
N GLY A 89 -8.98 -7.68 -7.60
CA GLY A 89 -10.13 -6.77 -7.63
C GLY A 89 -11.50 -7.44 -7.81
N PHE A 90 -11.56 -8.71 -8.17
CA PHE A 90 -12.84 -9.42 -8.30
C PHE A 90 -13.49 -9.60 -6.93
N HIS A 91 -14.76 -9.21 -6.84
CA HIS A 91 -15.55 -9.38 -5.60
C HIS A 91 -15.86 -10.88 -5.39
N PRO A 92 -15.83 -11.41 -4.15
CA PRO A 92 -16.02 -12.83 -3.88
C PRO A 92 -17.37 -13.41 -4.37
N ASP A 93 -18.41 -12.59 -4.45
CA ASP A 93 -19.73 -12.96 -4.97
C ASP A 93 -19.89 -12.73 -6.48
N HIS A 94 -18.80 -12.46 -7.21
CA HIS A 94 -18.84 -12.26 -8.65
C HIS A 94 -19.41 -13.51 -9.36
N PRO A 95 -20.32 -13.38 -10.34
CA PRO A 95 -20.99 -14.50 -10.99
C PRO A 95 -20.05 -15.61 -11.49
N LEU A 96 -18.90 -15.25 -12.05
CA LEU A 96 -17.90 -16.22 -12.53
C LEU A 96 -17.31 -17.05 -11.38
N LEU A 97 -17.11 -16.44 -10.20
CA LEU A 97 -16.52 -17.13 -9.05
C LEU A 97 -17.55 -18.04 -8.37
N LEU A 98 -18.81 -17.60 -8.30
CA LEU A 98 -19.92 -18.43 -7.83
C LEU A 98 -20.12 -19.64 -8.76
N TRP A 99 -20.13 -19.42 -10.08
CA TRP A 99 -20.18 -20.50 -11.06
C TRP A 99 -19.02 -21.50 -10.87
N ALA A 100 -17.78 -21.01 -10.73
CA ALA A 100 -16.63 -21.88 -10.52
C ALA A 100 -16.77 -22.73 -9.25
N ALA A 101 -17.25 -22.14 -8.15
CA ALA A 101 -17.51 -22.85 -6.91
C ALA A 101 -18.59 -23.92 -7.08
N GLU A 102 -19.67 -23.64 -7.83
CA GLU A 102 -20.72 -24.62 -8.16
C GLU A 102 -20.19 -25.77 -9.02
N GLN A 103 -19.24 -25.51 -9.92
CA GLN A 103 -18.58 -26.54 -10.73
C GLN A 103 -17.48 -27.30 -9.97
N GLY A 104 -17.15 -26.87 -8.74
CA GLY A 104 -16.05 -27.44 -7.95
C GLY A 104 -14.65 -27.08 -8.51
N ILE A 105 -14.53 -26.01 -9.29
CA ILE A 105 -13.26 -25.54 -9.85
C ILE A 105 -12.53 -24.74 -8.74
N PRO A 106 -11.32 -25.13 -8.33
CA PRO A 106 -10.52 -24.41 -7.36
C PRO A 106 -10.18 -23.00 -7.85
N ILE A 107 -10.14 -22.04 -6.91
CA ILE A 107 -9.81 -20.63 -7.20
C ILE A 107 -8.57 -20.26 -6.38
N TRP A 108 -7.53 -19.75 -7.05
CA TRP A 108 -6.34 -19.20 -6.42
C TRP A 108 -6.19 -17.71 -6.75
N GLY A 109 -5.47 -16.98 -5.88
CA GLY A 109 -4.96 -15.65 -6.20
C GLY A 109 -3.55 -15.71 -6.80
N ASP A 110 -3.07 -14.57 -7.24
CA ASP A 110 -1.69 -14.36 -7.75
C ASP A 110 -0.62 -14.72 -6.72
N ILE A 111 -0.85 -14.43 -5.46
CA ILE A 111 0.08 -14.69 -4.35
C ILE A 111 0.20 -16.19 -4.08
N GLU A 112 -0.92 -16.93 -4.12
CA GLU A 112 -0.92 -18.38 -3.99
C GLU A 112 -0.09 -19.04 -5.10
N LEU A 113 -0.32 -18.64 -6.36
CA LEU A 113 0.46 -19.13 -7.49
C LEU A 113 1.95 -18.79 -7.31
N ALA A 114 2.27 -17.52 -7.00
CA ALA A 114 3.64 -17.05 -6.86
C ALA A 114 4.39 -17.79 -5.76
N TRP A 115 3.72 -18.09 -4.63
CA TRP A 115 4.32 -18.89 -3.57
C TRP A 115 4.63 -20.32 -4.02
N ARG A 116 3.73 -20.95 -4.77
CA ARG A 116 3.90 -22.31 -5.28
C ARG A 116 5.05 -22.45 -6.28
N VAL A 117 5.27 -21.43 -7.10
CA VAL A 117 6.29 -21.46 -8.16
C VAL A 117 7.59 -20.70 -7.82
N ARG A 118 7.78 -20.32 -6.52
CA ARG A 118 8.87 -19.44 -6.07
C ARG A 118 10.29 -19.98 -6.25
N ASP A 119 10.44 -21.23 -6.59
CA ASP A 119 11.71 -21.95 -6.68
C ASP A 119 12.25 -22.13 -8.11
N LYS A 120 11.84 -21.25 -9.04
CA LYS A 120 12.32 -21.28 -10.44
C LYS A 120 13.85 -21.33 -10.53
N VAL A 121 14.53 -20.47 -9.81
CA VAL A 121 16.01 -20.44 -9.72
C VAL A 121 16.44 -20.84 -8.31
N ARG A 122 15.91 -20.13 -7.32
CA ARG A 122 16.03 -20.44 -5.90
C ARG A 122 14.84 -19.82 -5.17
N ALA A 123 14.34 -20.50 -4.16
CA ALA A 123 13.28 -19.97 -3.33
C ALA A 123 13.81 -18.81 -2.48
N ALA A 124 13.38 -17.57 -2.79
CA ALA A 124 13.65 -16.43 -1.94
C ALA A 124 12.93 -16.56 -0.59
N GLU A 125 13.47 -15.98 0.47
CA GLU A 125 12.73 -15.76 1.69
C GLU A 125 11.64 -14.71 1.49
N TRP A 126 10.47 -14.89 2.09
CA TRP A 126 9.41 -13.90 2.03
C TRP A 126 9.22 -13.21 3.36
N ILE A 127 9.10 -11.89 3.32
CA ILE A 127 8.65 -11.05 4.44
C ILE A 127 7.32 -10.44 4.04
N ALA A 128 6.25 -10.80 4.73
CA ALA A 128 4.88 -10.44 4.38
C ALA A 128 4.41 -9.21 5.18
N VAL A 129 3.92 -8.18 4.49
CA VAL A 129 3.49 -6.93 5.11
C VAL A 129 2.06 -6.60 4.69
N THR A 130 1.17 -6.46 5.68
CA THR A 130 -0.19 -5.95 5.48
C THR A 130 -0.54 -4.88 6.52
N GLY A 131 -1.75 -4.39 6.47
CA GLY A 131 -2.30 -3.35 7.35
C GLY A 131 -3.28 -2.48 6.56
N THR A 132 -4.04 -1.64 7.23
CA THR A 132 -4.85 -0.64 6.53
C THR A 132 -3.95 0.45 5.95
N ASN A 133 -3.00 0.96 6.74
CA ASN A 133 -2.07 2.02 6.35
C ASN A 133 -0.61 1.65 6.62
N GLY A 134 0.34 2.39 6.01
CA GLY A 134 1.77 2.24 6.25
C GLY A 134 2.47 1.13 5.46
N LYS A 135 1.74 0.24 4.78
CA LYS A 135 2.27 -0.93 4.05
C LYS A 135 3.45 -0.59 3.16
N THR A 136 3.25 0.26 2.18
CA THR A 136 4.27 0.59 1.16
C THR A 136 5.53 1.18 1.79
N THR A 137 5.38 2.11 2.75
CA THR A 137 6.52 2.70 3.46
C THR A 137 7.29 1.63 4.23
N THR A 138 6.59 0.73 4.94
CA THR A 138 7.23 -0.36 5.69
C THR A 138 7.93 -1.34 4.77
N VAL A 139 7.32 -1.73 3.64
CA VAL A 139 7.94 -2.61 2.64
C VAL A 139 9.20 -1.99 2.07
N GLN A 140 9.16 -0.72 1.69
CA GLN A 140 10.30 0.00 1.13
C GLN A 140 11.42 0.19 2.16
N LEU A 141 11.09 0.57 3.40
CA LEU A 141 12.04 0.66 4.51
C LEU A 141 12.70 -0.70 4.76
N THR A 142 11.92 -1.77 4.87
CA THR A 142 12.43 -3.13 5.10
C THR A 142 13.37 -3.56 3.97
N ALA A 143 12.94 -3.37 2.72
CA ALA A 143 13.77 -3.71 1.56
C ALA A 143 15.05 -2.88 1.51
N HIS A 144 14.99 -1.57 1.81
CA HIS A 144 16.15 -0.69 1.85
C HIS A 144 17.15 -1.11 2.94
N ILE A 145 16.66 -1.44 4.14
CA ILE A 145 17.51 -1.90 5.25
C ILE A 145 18.17 -3.24 4.90
N ILE A 146 17.42 -4.20 4.36
CA ILE A 146 17.96 -5.51 3.98
C ILE A 146 18.96 -5.37 2.83
N ASN A 147 18.69 -4.52 1.83
CA ASN A 147 19.62 -4.24 0.75
C ASN A 147 20.96 -3.68 1.25
N ALA A 148 20.93 -2.83 2.27
CA ALA A 148 22.14 -2.28 2.89
C ALA A 148 23.00 -3.36 3.60
N SER A 149 22.44 -4.53 3.93
CA SER A 149 23.19 -5.68 4.44
C SER A 149 23.93 -6.46 3.35
N GLY A 150 23.72 -6.10 2.07
CA GLY A 150 24.32 -6.77 0.92
C GLY A 150 23.46 -7.90 0.33
N ALA A 151 22.29 -8.19 0.87
CA ALA A 151 21.36 -9.16 0.30
C ALA A 151 20.64 -8.59 -0.94
N ARG A 152 20.40 -9.44 -1.94
CA ARG A 152 19.59 -9.08 -3.11
C ARG A 152 18.10 -9.16 -2.74
N VAL A 153 17.46 -8.03 -2.63
CA VAL A 153 16.07 -7.90 -2.17
C VAL A 153 15.20 -7.16 -3.19
N ALA A 154 13.91 -7.49 -3.26
CA ALA A 154 12.91 -6.72 -4.00
C ALA A 154 11.69 -6.42 -3.13
N ALA A 155 11.16 -5.20 -3.30
CA ALA A 155 9.86 -4.79 -2.80
C ALA A 155 8.80 -5.08 -3.87
N VAL A 156 7.84 -5.95 -3.58
CA VAL A 156 6.94 -6.52 -4.58
C VAL A 156 5.50 -6.67 -4.04
N GLY A 157 4.59 -7.10 -4.88
CA GLY A 157 3.22 -7.44 -4.53
C GLY A 157 2.21 -6.38 -4.95
N ASN A 158 1.48 -5.82 -4.00
CA ASN A 158 0.52 -4.72 -4.28
C ASN A 158 1.23 -3.40 -4.61
N ILE A 159 2.53 -3.42 -4.75
CA ILE A 159 3.41 -2.32 -5.14
C ILE A 159 4.53 -2.84 -6.05
N GLY A 160 5.19 -1.93 -6.76
CA GLY A 160 6.35 -2.25 -7.59
C GLY A 160 6.00 -3.20 -8.73
N ILE A 161 6.83 -4.21 -8.91
CA ILE A 161 6.61 -5.27 -9.89
C ILE A 161 5.71 -6.39 -9.33
N PRO A 162 4.94 -7.09 -10.16
CA PRO A 162 4.22 -8.30 -9.75
C PRO A 162 5.16 -9.31 -9.08
N VAL A 163 4.66 -10.03 -8.06
CA VAL A 163 5.46 -11.04 -7.37
C VAL A 163 5.94 -12.13 -8.33
N LEU A 164 5.10 -12.50 -9.30
CA LEU A 164 5.44 -13.51 -10.32
C LEU A 164 6.61 -13.08 -11.21
N ASP A 165 6.71 -11.79 -11.56
CA ASP A 165 7.85 -11.28 -12.33
C ASP A 165 9.15 -11.35 -11.50
N ALA A 166 9.08 -11.08 -10.19
CA ALA A 166 10.22 -11.24 -9.30
C ALA A 166 10.63 -12.72 -9.12
N VAL A 167 9.66 -13.62 -9.03
CA VAL A 167 9.90 -15.08 -9.00
C VAL A 167 10.60 -15.57 -10.27
N ARG A 168 10.28 -14.95 -11.40
CA ARG A 168 10.85 -15.30 -12.72
C ARG A 168 12.19 -14.64 -13.02
N ASP A 169 12.68 -13.77 -12.14
CA ASP A 169 14.00 -13.13 -12.32
C ASP A 169 15.10 -14.16 -12.52
N PRO A 170 15.92 -14.02 -13.58
CA PRO A 170 16.89 -15.06 -13.96
C PRO A 170 18.07 -15.24 -12.97
N ILE A 171 18.29 -14.28 -12.08
CA ILE A 171 19.32 -14.35 -11.03
C ILE A 171 18.68 -14.78 -9.70
N GLY A 172 17.39 -14.52 -9.50
CA GLY A 172 16.64 -14.72 -8.27
C GLY A 172 17.01 -13.71 -7.17
N PHE A 173 16.27 -13.69 -6.10
CA PHE A 173 16.46 -12.81 -4.94
C PHE A 173 16.81 -13.65 -3.70
N ASP A 174 17.45 -13.02 -2.70
CA ASP A 174 17.62 -13.61 -1.37
C ASP A 174 16.32 -13.46 -0.57
N VAL A 175 15.66 -12.29 -0.73
CA VAL A 175 14.44 -11.91 -0.02
C VAL A 175 13.48 -11.17 -0.95
N LEU A 176 12.20 -11.48 -0.81
CA LEU A 176 11.10 -10.67 -1.33
C LEU A 176 10.34 -10.05 -0.15
N VAL A 177 10.27 -8.74 -0.09
CA VAL A 177 9.41 -8.01 0.86
C VAL A 177 8.08 -7.74 0.16
N VAL A 178 7.05 -8.48 0.57
CA VAL A 178 5.80 -8.59 -0.18
C VAL A 178 4.70 -7.75 0.48
N GLU A 179 4.25 -6.69 -0.21
CA GLU A 179 3.05 -5.97 0.19
C GLU A 179 1.81 -6.78 -0.16
N LEU A 180 0.98 -7.09 0.83
CA LEU A 180 -0.24 -7.86 0.66
C LEU A 180 -1.48 -7.02 0.97
N SER A 181 -2.37 -6.87 -0.01
CA SER A 181 -3.70 -6.32 0.20
C SER A 181 -4.61 -7.33 0.92
N SER A 182 -5.71 -6.84 1.53
CA SER A 182 -6.72 -7.73 2.10
C SER A 182 -7.39 -8.61 1.04
N TYR A 183 -7.47 -8.12 -0.20
CA TYR A 183 -8.00 -8.86 -1.34
C TYR A 183 -7.10 -10.05 -1.70
N GLN A 184 -5.80 -9.84 -1.79
CA GLN A 184 -4.83 -10.91 -2.05
C GLN A 184 -4.82 -11.95 -0.94
N LEU A 185 -4.83 -11.49 0.33
CA LEU A 185 -4.89 -12.38 1.50
C LEU A 185 -6.19 -13.20 1.56
N HIS A 186 -7.32 -12.66 1.04
CA HIS A 186 -8.57 -13.42 0.96
C HIS A 186 -8.39 -14.70 0.15
N TRP A 187 -7.70 -14.64 -0.99
CA TRP A 187 -7.51 -15.74 -1.93
C TRP A 187 -6.32 -16.66 -1.61
N ILE A 188 -5.60 -16.45 -0.52
CA ILE A 188 -4.57 -17.39 -0.06
C ILE A 188 -5.26 -18.63 0.52
N ASN A 189 -4.86 -19.80 0.01
CA ASN A 189 -5.35 -21.09 0.49
C ASN A 189 -4.81 -21.37 1.89
N SER A 190 -5.66 -21.92 2.74
CA SER A 190 -5.32 -22.36 4.09
C SER A 190 -4.95 -23.85 4.15
N SER A 191 -4.87 -24.55 3.00
CA SER A 191 -4.44 -25.95 2.96
C SER A 191 -3.01 -26.11 3.43
N PRO A 192 -2.68 -27.10 4.28
CA PRO A 192 -1.32 -27.32 4.77
C PRO A 192 -0.30 -27.55 3.66
N GLU A 193 -0.71 -28.24 2.59
CA GLU A 193 0.17 -28.55 1.46
C GLU A 193 0.39 -27.30 0.59
N GLY A 194 1.63 -26.80 0.57
CA GLY A 194 2.01 -25.62 -0.22
C GLY A 194 1.56 -24.28 0.36
N ALA A 195 1.11 -24.25 1.62
CA ALA A 195 0.70 -23.00 2.29
C ALA A 195 1.82 -21.96 2.35
N LEU A 196 1.42 -20.70 2.23
CA LEU A 196 2.32 -19.56 2.44
C LEU A 196 2.97 -19.65 3.82
N SER A 197 4.31 -19.62 3.89
CA SER A 197 5.09 -19.71 5.13
C SER A 197 6.20 -18.65 5.11
N PRO A 198 5.89 -17.37 5.42
CA PRO A 198 6.87 -16.30 5.37
C PRO A 198 7.91 -16.45 6.48
N LEU A 199 9.12 -15.91 6.26
CA LEU A 199 10.14 -15.81 7.29
C LEU A 199 9.66 -14.92 8.45
N ALA A 200 9.11 -13.77 8.11
CA ALA A 200 8.51 -12.84 9.07
C ALA A 200 7.28 -12.16 8.45
N SER A 201 6.36 -11.73 9.30
CA SER A 201 5.11 -11.11 8.86
C SER A 201 4.70 -9.97 9.79
N VAL A 202 3.91 -9.02 9.26
CA VAL A 202 3.33 -7.92 10.03
C VAL A 202 1.96 -7.52 9.53
N CYS A 203 1.03 -7.28 10.46
CA CYS A 203 -0.14 -6.42 10.26
C CYS A 203 0.11 -5.11 11.03
N LEU A 204 0.25 -4.00 10.31
CA LEU A 204 0.67 -2.71 10.89
C LEU A 204 -0.41 -2.03 11.72
N ASN A 205 -1.65 -2.16 11.26
CA ASN A 205 -2.84 -1.58 11.88
C ASN A 205 -4.09 -2.09 11.19
N LEU A 206 -5.23 -1.97 11.87
CA LEU A 206 -6.54 -2.32 11.36
C LEU A 206 -7.54 -1.19 11.63
N ASP A 207 -8.06 -0.61 10.56
CA ASP A 207 -9.14 0.36 10.58
C ASP A 207 -10.17 0.02 9.51
N ASP A 208 -11.36 0.59 9.58
CA ASP A 208 -12.41 0.37 8.59
C ASP A 208 -11.97 0.83 7.20
N ASP A 209 -11.89 -0.14 6.29
CA ASP A 209 -11.62 0.08 4.86
C ASP A 209 -12.19 -1.11 4.07
N HIS A 210 -12.55 -0.90 2.80
CA HIS A 210 -13.01 -1.97 1.90
C HIS A 210 -14.18 -2.82 2.45
N LEU A 211 -15.07 -2.23 3.26
CA LEU A 211 -16.24 -2.93 3.82
C LEU A 211 -17.24 -3.32 2.74
N ASP A 212 -17.31 -2.57 1.65
CA ASP A 212 -18.07 -2.87 0.44
C ASP A 212 -17.64 -4.21 -0.19
N TRP A 213 -16.35 -4.50 -0.19
CA TRP A 213 -15.80 -5.72 -0.78
C TRP A 213 -15.84 -6.91 0.18
N HIS A 214 -15.51 -6.73 1.46
CA HIS A 214 -15.46 -7.80 2.46
C HIS A 214 -16.81 -8.10 3.10
N GLY A 215 -17.81 -7.22 2.95
CA GLY A 215 -19.13 -7.33 3.54
C GLY A 215 -19.18 -7.00 5.05
N SER A 216 -18.06 -7.07 5.77
CA SER A 216 -17.98 -6.70 7.19
C SER A 216 -16.55 -6.39 7.64
N ALA A 217 -16.42 -5.63 8.75
CA ALA A 217 -15.13 -5.39 9.40
C ALA A 217 -14.50 -6.70 9.91
N ALA A 218 -15.30 -7.66 10.39
CA ALA A 218 -14.82 -8.95 10.85
C ALA A 218 -14.21 -9.78 9.70
N ALA A 219 -14.83 -9.80 8.52
CA ALA A 219 -14.30 -10.49 7.34
C ALA A 219 -13.01 -9.81 6.82
N TYR A 220 -12.95 -8.49 6.86
CA TYR A 220 -11.74 -7.73 6.54
C TYR A 220 -10.59 -8.07 7.50
N ALA A 221 -10.86 -8.09 8.82
CA ALA A 221 -9.89 -8.48 9.84
C ALA A 221 -9.40 -9.91 9.64
N ALA A 222 -10.32 -10.87 9.42
CA ALA A 222 -10.00 -12.27 9.17
C ALA A 222 -9.14 -12.47 7.92
N ALA A 223 -9.40 -11.71 6.84
CA ALA A 223 -8.56 -11.74 5.65
C ALA A 223 -7.13 -11.27 5.96
N LYS A 224 -6.95 -10.17 6.71
CA LYS A 224 -5.62 -9.66 7.09
C LYS A 224 -4.88 -10.59 8.06
N ALA A 225 -5.57 -11.24 8.98
CA ALA A 225 -4.97 -12.16 9.96
C ALA A 225 -4.23 -13.32 9.28
N LYS A 226 -4.62 -13.72 8.07
CA LYS A 226 -3.92 -14.76 7.29
C LYS A 226 -2.44 -14.45 7.03
N VAL A 227 -2.01 -13.18 7.14
CA VAL A 227 -0.59 -12.80 6.98
C VAL A 227 0.33 -13.50 7.96
N TYR A 228 -0.18 -13.86 9.13
CA TYR A 228 0.59 -14.51 10.20
C TYR A 228 0.66 -16.04 10.07
N ALA A 229 -0.23 -16.64 9.29
CA ALA A 229 -0.29 -18.09 9.14
C ALA A 229 1.06 -18.67 8.72
N ASN A 230 1.48 -19.75 9.39
CA ASN A 230 2.73 -20.48 9.13
C ASN A 230 4.01 -19.61 9.14
N THR A 231 4.00 -18.44 9.77
CA THR A 231 5.20 -17.60 9.91
C THR A 231 6.27 -18.35 10.71
N ARG A 232 7.55 -18.24 10.27
CA ARG A 232 8.62 -19.10 10.78
C ARG A 232 9.45 -18.46 11.90
N ILE A 233 9.75 -17.16 11.82
CA ILE A 233 10.69 -16.50 12.75
C ILE A 233 10.00 -15.46 13.62
N ALA A 234 9.21 -14.53 13.03
CA ALA A 234 8.62 -13.43 13.77
C ALA A 234 7.27 -12.98 13.22
N CYS A 235 6.25 -12.97 14.07
CA CYS A 235 5.02 -12.24 13.88
C CYS A 235 5.15 -10.88 14.53
N VAL A 236 5.33 -9.84 13.71
CA VAL A 236 5.47 -8.45 14.18
C VAL A 236 4.07 -7.82 14.29
N TYR A 237 3.76 -7.16 15.40
CA TYR A 237 2.44 -6.57 15.62
C TYR A 237 2.50 -5.22 16.35
N ASN A 238 1.50 -4.40 16.12
CA ASN A 238 1.37 -3.08 16.72
C ASN A 238 0.68 -3.17 18.08
N LYS A 239 1.38 -2.90 19.18
CA LYS A 239 0.84 -2.94 20.53
C LYS A 239 -0.19 -1.83 20.81
N ALA A 240 -0.15 -0.74 20.05
CA ALA A 240 -1.15 0.32 20.15
C ALA A 240 -2.49 -0.05 19.46
N ASP A 241 -2.53 -1.15 18.71
CA ASP A 241 -3.70 -1.66 18.00
C ASP A 241 -4.05 -3.07 18.48
N LEU A 242 -5.07 -3.16 19.34
CA LEU A 242 -5.51 -4.41 19.94
C LEU A 242 -5.94 -5.46 18.90
N ALA A 243 -6.43 -5.06 17.73
CA ALA A 243 -6.81 -6.00 16.69
C ALA A 243 -5.59 -6.77 16.16
N THR A 244 -4.46 -6.08 15.95
CA THR A 244 -3.23 -6.76 15.50
C THR A 244 -2.63 -7.67 16.57
N GLN A 245 -2.80 -7.34 17.85
CA GLN A 245 -2.41 -8.19 18.97
C GLN A 245 -3.24 -9.48 18.99
N HIS A 246 -4.56 -9.39 18.91
CA HIS A 246 -5.45 -10.56 18.86
C HIS A 246 -5.13 -11.45 17.65
N MET A 247 -4.86 -10.86 16.49
CA MET A 247 -4.47 -11.64 15.30
C MET A 247 -3.22 -12.49 15.53
N VAL A 248 -2.22 -11.99 16.26
CA VAL A 248 -0.99 -12.74 16.57
C VAL A 248 -1.24 -13.78 17.65
N GLU A 249 -2.07 -13.50 18.66
CA GLU A 249 -2.43 -14.43 19.72
C GLU A 249 -3.18 -15.66 19.18
N GLU A 250 -3.98 -15.48 18.11
CA GLU A 250 -4.78 -16.53 17.48
C GLU A 250 -4.07 -17.20 16.28
N ALA A 251 -2.88 -16.71 15.88
CA ALA A 251 -2.21 -17.19 14.68
C ALA A 251 -1.62 -18.60 14.85
N GLU A 252 -1.89 -19.47 13.89
CA GLU A 252 -1.18 -20.76 13.75
C GLU A 252 0.16 -20.51 13.04
N VAL A 253 1.25 -20.68 13.77
CA VAL A 253 2.62 -20.39 13.32
C VAL A 253 3.52 -21.63 13.42
N ILE A 254 4.68 -21.57 12.79
CA ILE A 254 5.69 -22.64 12.91
C ILE A 254 6.35 -22.60 14.30
N ASP A 255 6.65 -23.77 14.85
CA ASP A 255 7.31 -23.90 16.15
C ASP A 255 8.59 -23.07 16.21
N GLY A 256 8.72 -22.28 17.28
CA GLY A 256 9.84 -21.35 17.45
C GLY A 256 9.61 -19.93 16.91
N CYS A 257 8.52 -19.70 16.19
CA CYS A 257 8.13 -18.34 15.80
C CYS A 257 7.84 -17.48 17.03
N ARG A 258 8.22 -16.22 16.99
CA ARG A 258 8.10 -15.28 18.12
C ARG A 258 7.13 -14.16 17.80
N ALA A 259 6.29 -13.78 18.75
CA ALA A 259 5.54 -12.53 18.72
C ALA A 259 6.49 -11.38 19.08
N ILE A 260 6.58 -10.39 18.21
CA ILE A 260 7.45 -9.21 18.36
C ILE A 260 6.58 -7.97 18.31
N GLY A 261 6.43 -7.30 19.45
CA GLY A 261 5.64 -6.07 19.53
C GLY A 261 6.41 -4.84 19.05
N PHE A 262 5.72 -3.83 18.53
CA PHE A 262 6.26 -2.49 18.38
C PHE A 262 5.28 -1.45 18.91
N ASP A 263 5.82 -0.37 19.51
CA ASP A 263 5.06 0.75 20.05
C ASP A 263 5.97 2.01 20.13
N LEU A 264 5.35 3.18 20.18
CA LEU A 264 6.06 4.45 20.39
C LEU A 264 6.51 4.67 21.84
N GLY A 265 6.13 3.78 22.76
CA GLY A 265 6.52 3.78 24.15
C GLY A 265 7.74 2.91 24.46
N MET A 266 8.03 2.78 25.76
CA MET A 266 9.14 1.95 26.26
C MET A 266 8.91 0.47 25.98
N PRO A 267 9.85 -0.23 25.31
CA PRO A 267 9.66 -1.62 24.90
C PRO A 267 9.89 -2.62 26.05
N GLY A 268 9.11 -3.72 26.03
CA GLY A 268 9.37 -4.92 26.81
C GLY A 268 10.41 -5.86 26.15
N PRO A 269 10.74 -7.01 26.79
CA PRO A 269 11.80 -7.94 26.34
C PRO A 269 11.45 -8.78 25.10
N SER A 270 10.67 -8.34 24.19
CA SER A 270 10.39 -8.88 22.86
C SER A 270 9.81 -7.82 21.96
N ASP A 271 10.08 -6.54 22.27
CA ASP A 271 9.49 -5.42 21.60
C ASP A 271 10.55 -4.51 20.97
N PHE A 272 10.11 -3.73 20.00
CA PHE A 272 10.76 -2.52 19.50
C PHE A 272 10.01 -1.30 20.04
N GLY A 273 10.72 -0.25 20.37
CA GLY A 273 10.08 0.95 20.93
C GLY A 273 11.01 2.15 21.02
N VAL A 274 10.59 3.12 21.82
CA VAL A 274 11.28 4.38 22.00
C VAL A 274 11.62 4.55 23.48
N VAL A 275 12.88 4.89 23.78
CA VAL A 275 13.36 5.23 25.11
C VAL A 275 13.92 6.64 25.03
N ASP A 276 13.28 7.61 25.66
CA ASP A 276 13.51 9.04 25.49
C ASP A 276 13.38 9.47 24.01
N ASP A 277 14.48 9.66 23.31
CA ASP A 277 14.54 9.97 21.86
C ASP A 277 15.21 8.86 21.02
N ILE A 278 15.53 7.71 21.64
CA ILE A 278 16.27 6.61 21.01
C ILE A 278 15.30 5.52 20.57
N ILE A 279 15.38 5.12 19.32
CA ILE A 279 14.68 3.98 18.73
C ILE A 279 15.50 2.71 19.04
N VAL A 280 14.88 1.73 19.70
CA VAL A 280 15.60 0.58 20.23
C VAL A 280 14.99 -0.77 19.87
N ASP A 281 15.87 -1.77 19.71
CA ASP A 281 15.56 -3.20 19.62
C ASP A 281 15.76 -3.88 20.97
N ARG A 282 14.69 -4.38 21.56
CA ARG A 282 14.73 -5.21 22.76
C ARG A 282 14.22 -6.62 22.51
N ALA A 283 14.33 -7.09 21.25
CA ALA A 283 13.82 -8.38 20.82
C ALA A 283 14.91 -9.32 20.32
N PHE A 284 15.79 -8.86 19.42
CA PHE A 284 16.72 -9.72 18.68
C PHE A 284 18.16 -9.67 19.19
N HIS A 285 18.35 -9.82 20.50
CA HIS A 285 19.67 -10.01 21.12
C HIS A 285 19.59 -10.86 22.40
N ALA A 286 20.71 -11.41 22.82
CA ALA A 286 20.76 -12.39 23.93
C ALA A 286 20.36 -11.77 25.27
N ASP A 287 20.77 -10.52 25.53
CA ASP A 287 20.52 -9.82 26.81
C ASP A 287 19.25 -8.94 26.79
N ARG A 288 18.25 -9.28 25.98
CA ARG A 288 17.00 -8.50 25.80
C ARG A 288 16.21 -8.25 27.09
N HIS A 289 16.45 -9.05 28.14
CA HIS A 289 15.79 -8.86 29.43
C HIS A 289 16.35 -7.68 30.23
N ASN A 290 17.62 -7.35 30.05
CA ASN A 290 18.31 -6.32 30.82
C ASN A 290 18.76 -5.11 29.99
N ALA A 291 18.92 -5.27 28.67
CA ALA A 291 19.44 -4.25 27.76
C ALA A 291 18.57 -4.09 26.52
N ALA A 292 18.75 -2.98 25.82
CA ALA A 292 18.21 -2.70 24.50
C ALA A 292 19.36 -2.27 23.58
N LEU A 293 19.25 -2.59 22.28
CA LEU A 293 20.18 -2.16 21.25
C LEU A 293 19.65 -0.87 20.60
N GLU A 294 20.48 0.15 20.58
CA GLU A 294 20.18 1.39 19.89
C GLU A 294 20.19 1.17 18.37
N LEU A 295 19.16 1.64 17.68
CA LEU A 295 19.06 1.60 16.21
C LEU A 295 19.30 2.98 15.61
N THR A 296 18.62 4.03 16.12
CA THR A 296 18.74 5.40 15.65
C THR A 296 18.10 6.35 16.67
N THR A 297 18.14 7.66 16.42
CA THR A 297 17.47 8.66 17.25
C THR A 297 16.32 9.33 16.50
N HIS A 298 15.38 9.91 17.26
CA HIS A 298 14.30 10.70 16.67
C HIS A 298 14.84 11.91 15.87
N GLY A 299 15.97 12.48 16.31
CA GLY A 299 16.66 13.58 15.61
C GLY A 299 17.23 13.14 14.25
N GLU A 300 17.73 11.92 14.12
CA GLU A 300 18.19 11.35 12.85
C GLU A 300 17.01 11.03 11.93
N LEU A 301 15.94 10.47 12.46
CA LEU A 301 14.70 10.24 11.72
C LEU A 301 14.09 11.54 11.19
N ALA A 302 14.19 12.64 11.96
CA ALA A 302 13.72 13.96 11.51
C ALA A 302 14.49 14.48 10.28
N LYS A 303 15.81 14.25 10.22
CA LYS A 303 16.63 14.59 9.04
C LYS A 303 16.25 13.77 7.80
N ALA A 304 15.77 12.54 8.00
CA ALA A 304 15.29 11.66 6.92
C ALA A 304 13.81 11.88 6.57
N GLY A 305 13.09 12.80 7.26
CA GLY A 305 11.65 13.03 7.06
C GLY A 305 10.76 11.97 7.71
N LEU A 306 11.28 11.17 8.64
CA LEU A 306 10.61 10.00 9.25
C LEU A 306 10.18 10.25 10.71
N ALA A 307 10.16 11.50 11.21
CA ALA A 307 9.89 11.81 12.61
C ALA A 307 8.40 11.84 12.99
N ALA A 308 7.48 11.83 12.02
CA ALA A 308 6.05 11.80 12.34
C ALA A 308 5.71 10.46 13.06
N PRO A 309 4.80 10.46 14.06
CA PRO A 309 4.50 9.27 14.86
C PRO A 309 4.20 8.02 14.04
N HIS A 310 3.40 8.13 12.99
CA HIS A 310 3.09 7.02 12.09
C HIS A 310 4.31 6.54 11.29
N SER A 311 5.23 7.45 10.93
CA SER A 311 6.49 7.09 10.26
C SER A 311 7.44 6.38 11.20
N VAL A 312 7.52 6.81 12.47
CA VAL A 312 8.31 6.13 13.52
C VAL A 312 7.76 4.72 13.75
N ALA A 313 6.43 4.53 13.79
CA ALA A 313 5.81 3.21 13.89
C ALA A 313 6.19 2.30 12.71
N ASN A 314 6.19 2.84 11.48
CA ASN A 314 6.63 2.10 10.29
C ASN A 314 8.14 1.76 10.35
N VAL A 315 8.98 2.65 10.87
CA VAL A 315 10.42 2.39 11.10
C VAL A 315 10.63 1.27 12.11
N LEU A 316 9.89 1.26 13.22
CA LEU A 316 9.95 0.19 14.23
C LEU A 316 9.57 -1.16 13.62
N ALA A 317 8.45 -1.23 12.88
CA ALA A 317 7.99 -2.44 12.21
C ALA A 317 9.02 -2.92 11.15
N ALA A 318 9.52 -2.03 10.31
CA ALA A 318 10.52 -2.36 9.28
C ALA A 318 11.84 -2.85 9.89
N SER A 319 12.28 -2.20 10.98
CA SER A 319 13.46 -2.62 11.73
C SER A 319 13.28 -4.00 12.34
N ALA A 320 12.10 -4.31 12.90
CA ALA A 320 11.78 -5.63 13.46
C ALA A 320 11.82 -6.72 12.38
N LEU A 321 11.26 -6.45 11.19
CA LEU A 321 11.28 -7.38 10.07
C LEU A 321 12.70 -7.60 9.52
N ALA A 322 13.49 -6.55 9.38
CA ALA A 322 14.88 -6.66 8.95
C ALA A 322 15.76 -7.38 9.97
N ARG A 323 15.55 -7.15 11.26
CA ARG A 323 16.21 -7.86 12.35
C ARG A 323 15.82 -9.34 12.39
N ALA A 324 14.57 -9.68 12.08
CA ALA A 324 14.14 -11.08 11.93
C ALA A 324 14.87 -11.81 10.79
N PHE A 325 15.23 -11.09 9.73
CA PHE A 325 16.09 -11.61 8.64
C PHE A 325 17.56 -11.72 9.06
N GLY A 326 17.99 -11.07 10.14
CA GLY A 326 19.36 -11.13 10.65
C GLY A 326 20.21 -9.89 10.35
N VAL A 327 19.62 -8.77 9.91
CA VAL A 327 20.36 -7.53 9.68
C VAL A 327 20.90 -6.96 11.00
N GLU A 328 22.17 -6.59 11.06
CA GLU A 328 22.81 -6.04 12.26
C GLU A 328 22.30 -4.62 12.59
N PRO A 329 22.22 -4.24 13.88
CA PRO A 329 21.72 -2.93 14.33
C PRO A 329 22.42 -1.73 13.68
N ALA A 330 23.74 -1.81 13.48
CA ALA A 330 24.52 -0.74 12.84
C ALA A 330 24.07 -0.54 11.37
N VAL A 331 23.80 -1.63 10.64
CA VAL A 331 23.30 -1.57 9.25
C VAL A 331 21.91 -0.94 9.22
N VAL A 332 21.03 -1.29 10.18
CA VAL A 332 19.71 -0.66 10.29
C VAL A 332 19.82 0.84 10.43
N ARG A 333 20.68 1.33 11.36
CA ARG A 333 20.93 2.75 11.59
C ARG A 333 21.39 3.46 10.31
N ASP A 334 22.44 2.92 9.67
CA ASP A 334 23.06 3.54 8.50
C ASP A 334 22.09 3.57 7.32
N ALA A 335 21.26 2.54 7.15
CA ALA A 335 20.22 2.48 6.14
C ALA A 335 19.11 3.53 6.39
N LEU A 336 18.64 3.68 7.63
CA LEU A 336 17.61 4.66 7.96
C LEU A 336 18.06 6.10 7.68
N ALA A 337 19.35 6.41 7.87
CA ALA A 337 19.91 7.73 7.57
C ALA A 337 19.91 8.06 6.06
N THR A 338 19.93 7.05 5.20
CA THR A 338 19.97 7.19 3.74
C THR A 338 18.62 6.99 3.05
N PHE A 339 17.62 6.51 3.76
CA PHE A 339 16.30 6.28 3.21
C PHE A 339 15.65 7.58 2.72
N ARG A 340 14.93 7.50 1.63
CA ARG A 340 14.10 8.59 1.10
C ARG A 340 12.72 8.04 0.82
N MET A 341 11.70 8.72 1.32
CA MET A 341 10.31 8.37 1.05
C MET A 341 9.99 8.59 -0.43
N ASP A 342 9.07 7.77 -0.95
CA ASP A 342 8.47 8.01 -2.25
C ASP A 342 7.70 9.33 -2.24
N SER A 343 7.58 9.93 -3.43
CA SER A 343 6.74 11.10 -3.66
C SER A 343 5.29 10.86 -3.22
N HIS A 344 4.59 11.92 -2.92
CA HIS A 344 3.18 11.93 -2.52
C HIS A 344 2.88 11.31 -1.15
N ARG A 345 3.86 11.29 -0.24
CA ARG A 345 3.73 10.83 1.16
C ARG A 345 4.26 11.89 2.12
N THR A 346 3.39 12.81 2.52
CA THR A 346 3.72 13.96 3.36
C THR A 346 4.94 14.73 2.81
N GLU A 347 5.06 14.78 1.49
CA GLU A 347 6.17 15.40 0.75
C GLU A 347 6.02 16.92 0.77
N ILE A 348 7.03 17.64 1.25
CA ILE A 348 7.07 19.10 1.15
C ILE A 348 7.43 19.46 -0.30
N VAL A 349 6.45 19.92 -1.05
CA VAL A 349 6.64 20.30 -2.47
C VAL A 349 7.11 21.74 -2.65
N ALA A 350 6.80 22.62 -1.69
CA ALA A 350 7.31 23.98 -1.66
C ALA A 350 7.17 24.64 -0.28
N VAL A 351 7.99 25.64 -0.02
CA VAL A 351 7.79 26.62 1.06
C VAL A 351 7.86 28.01 0.44
N ALA A 352 6.78 28.77 0.49
CA ALA A 352 6.70 30.08 -0.13
C ALA A 352 5.84 31.02 0.70
N ASN A 353 6.29 32.27 0.90
CA ASN A 353 5.60 33.29 1.72
C ASN A 353 5.24 32.81 3.14
N GLY A 354 6.09 31.99 3.75
CA GLY A 354 5.87 31.41 5.07
C GLY A 354 4.81 30.31 5.10
N VAL A 355 4.27 29.87 3.95
CA VAL A 355 3.32 28.76 3.80
C VAL A 355 4.07 27.51 3.33
N THR A 356 3.85 26.38 4.01
CA THR A 356 4.38 25.08 3.62
C THR A 356 3.34 24.34 2.78
N TRP A 357 3.72 23.84 1.60
CA TRP A 357 2.89 23.06 0.70
C TRP A 357 3.27 21.59 0.79
N VAL A 358 2.32 20.75 1.15
CA VAL A 358 2.56 19.32 1.42
C VAL A 358 1.66 18.45 0.56
N ASP A 359 2.28 17.54 -0.15
CA ASP A 359 1.62 16.50 -0.93
C ASP A 359 1.60 15.18 -0.16
N ASP A 360 0.42 14.78 0.28
CA ASP A 360 0.12 13.46 0.81
C ASP A 360 -1.06 12.84 0.05
N SER A 361 -0.99 12.91 -1.27
CA SER A 361 -2.02 12.35 -2.16
C SER A 361 -2.28 10.86 -1.92
N LYS A 362 -1.33 10.14 -1.33
CA LYS A 362 -1.47 8.73 -0.92
C LYS A 362 -2.41 8.54 0.27
N ALA A 363 -2.78 9.57 1.03
CA ALA A 363 -3.78 9.51 2.10
C ALA A 363 -5.20 9.32 1.52
N THR A 364 -5.48 8.14 0.98
CA THR A 364 -6.70 7.80 0.22
C THR A 364 -7.86 7.32 1.09
N ASN A 365 -7.72 7.36 2.41
CA ASN A 365 -8.78 7.06 3.37
C ASN A 365 -8.74 8.01 4.58
N PRO A 366 -9.83 8.10 5.38
CA PRO A 366 -9.90 9.01 6.53
C PRO A 366 -8.81 8.79 7.58
N HIS A 367 -8.41 7.55 7.83
CA HIS A 367 -7.37 7.23 8.82
C HIS A 367 -6.00 7.79 8.38
N ALA A 368 -5.60 7.59 7.13
CA ALA A 368 -4.36 8.15 6.59
C ALA A 368 -4.39 9.69 6.64
N ALA A 369 -5.50 10.32 6.23
CA ALA A 369 -5.67 11.76 6.32
C ALA A 369 -5.62 12.28 7.77
N ASN A 370 -6.14 11.51 8.75
CA ASN A 370 -6.04 11.84 10.17
C ASN A 370 -4.56 11.90 10.64
N ALA A 371 -3.74 10.95 10.20
CA ALA A 371 -2.31 10.94 10.53
C ALA A 371 -1.62 12.20 9.98
N SER A 372 -1.87 12.53 8.71
CA SER A 372 -1.30 13.70 8.03
C SER A 372 -1.76 15.02 8.67
N LEU A 373 -3.06 15.17 8.92
CA LEU A 373 -3.61 16.35 9.60
C LEU A 373 -3.03 16.55 11.01
N SER A 374 -2.74 15.44 11.71
CA SER A 374 -2.18 15.50 13.06
C SER A 374 -0.76 16.03 13.10
N ALA A 375 -0.02 15.95 12.00
CA ALA A 375 1.36 16.39 11.91
C ALA A 375 1.53 17.92 11.87
N PHE A 376 0.47 18.66 11.57
CA PHE A 376 0.55 20.12 11.36
C PHE A 376 -0.40 20.89 12.28
N PRO A 377 0.03 22.03 12.87
CA PRO A 377 -0.79 22.78 13.83
C PRO A 377 -1.89 23.63 13.19
N SER A 378 -1.66 24.14 11.96
CA SER A 378 -2.60 24.97 11.22
C SER A 378 -2.62 24.56 9.75
N VAL A 379 -3.79 24.21 9.22
CA VAL A 379 -3.94 23.55 7.93
C VAL A 379 -5.01 24.19 7.05
N VAL A 380 -4.67 24.44 5.79
CA VAL A 380 -5.63 24.52 4.68
C VAL A 380 -5.73 23.14 4.07
N TRP A 381 -6.84 22.46 4.26
CA TRP A 381 -6.98 21.05 3.90
C TRP A 381 -7.59 20.88 2.51
N VAL A 382 -6.85 20.27 1.58
CA VAL A 382 -7.32 19.90 0.25
C VAL A 382 -7.74 18.43 0.30
N LEU A 383 -9.04 18.16 0.07
CA LEU A 383 -9.61 16.83 0.24
C LEU A 383 -10.72 16.51 -0.77
N GLY A 384 -11.03 15.21 -0.89
CA GLY A 384 -12.12 14.70 -1.69
C GLY A 384 -11.68 13.70 -2.77
N GLY A 385 -12.67 13.10 -3.43
CA GLY A 385 -12.58 11.98 -4.34
C GLY A 385 -13.66 10.95 -4.03
N GLN A 386 -13.39 9.66 -4.29
CA GLN A 386 -14.30 8.55 -3.98
C GLN A 386 -14.12 8.09 -2.53
N LEU A 387 -15.11 8.33 -1.67
CA LEU A 387 -15.12 7.95 -0.24
C LEU A 387 -15.42 6.46 -0.01
N LYS A 388 -15.94 5.75 -1.01
CA LYS A 388 -16.28 4.31 -0.91
C LYS A 388 -17.20 3.98 0.28
N GLY A 389 -18.18 4.84 0.55
CA GLY A 389 -19.14 4.66 1.64
C GLY A 389 -18.61 4.97 3.04
N VAL A 390 -17.38 5.47 3.19
CA VAL A 390 -16.81 5.82 4.51
C VAL A 390 -17.22 7.22 4.93
N ASP A 391 -17.67 7.38 6.19
CA ASP A 391 -18.00 8.67 6.79
C ASP A 391 -16.73 9.41 7.25
N ILE A 392 -16.63 10.70 6.92
CA ILE A 392 -15.54 11.58 7.36
C ILE A 392 -15.93 12.52 8.50
N GLY A 393 -17.13 12.39 9.04
CA GLY A 393 -17.70 13.29 10.06
C GLY A 393 -16.80 13.41 11.30
N ASP A 394 -16.36 12.29 11.85
CA ASP A 394 -15.47 12.26 13.01
C ASP A 394 -14.09 12.87 12.71
N LEU A 395 -13.56 12.66 11.51
CA LEU A 395 -12.32 13.28 11.07
C LEU A 395 -12.43 14.81 11.03
N VAL A 396 -13.50 15.34 10.44
CA VAL A 396 -13.79 16.78 10.40
C VAL A 396 -13.91 17.34 11.81
N LYS A 397 -14.70 16.68 12.67
CA LYS A 397 -14.91 17.07 14.08
C LYS A 397 -13.59 17.12 14.87
N LYS A 398 -12.75 16.10 14.73
CA LYS A 398 -11.47 15.99 15.43
C LYS A 398 -10.50 17.10 15.05
N HIS A 399 -10.45 17.48 13.79
CA HIS A 399 -9.47 18.44 13.27
C HIS A 399 -10.00 19.88 13.12
N ALA A 400 -11.28 20.13 13.32
CA ALA A 400 -11.94 21.43 13.10
C ALA A 400 -11.16 22.63 13.68
N LYS A 401 -10.54 22.48 14.86
CA LYS A 401 -9.81 23.56 15.56
C LYS A 401 -8.50 23.96 14.90
N ARG A 402 -7.89 23.06 14.12
CA ARG A 402 -6.62 23.31 13.41
C ARG A 402 -6.81 23.70 11.95
N LEU A 403 -8.05 23.55 11.44
CA LEU A 403 -8.34 23.90 10.06
C LEU A 403 -8.56 25.41 9.93
N ARG A 404 -7.82 26.05 9.04
CA ARG A 404 -8.07 27.42 8.58
C ARG A 404 -9.18 27.45 7.52
N ALA A 405 -9.12 26.49 6.59
CA ALA A 405 -10.11 26.32 5.53
C ALA A 405 -10.05 24.88 5.00
N ALA A 406 -11.08 24.49 4.25
CA ALA A 406 -11.09 23.28 3.45
C ALA A 406 -11.34 23.62 1.98
N VAL A 407 -10.67 22.89 1.08
CA VAL A 407 -10.85 22.95 -0.37
C VAL A 407 -11.25 21.59 -0.87
N VAL A 408 -12.49 21.45 -1.33
CA VAL A 408 -13.14 20.19 -1.64
C VAL A 408 -13.13 19.94 -3.15
N LEU A 409 -12.57 18.82 -3.56
CA LEU A 409 -12.54 18.32 -4.94
C LEU A 409 -13.27 16.97 -5.05
N GLY A 410 -13.29 16.38 -6.24
CA GLY A 410 -13.93 15.06 -6.46
C GLY A 410 -15.36 15.17 -6.97
N THR A 411 -15.96 14.03 -7.28
CA THR A 411 -17.35 13.91 -7.75
C THR A 411 -18.35 13.75 -6.61
N GLU A 412 -17.94 13.21 -5.45
CA GLU A 412 -18.79 12.99 -4.25
C GLU A 412 -18.75 14.16 -3.25
N ARG A 413 -18.60 15.41 -3.73
CA ARG A 413 -18.45 16.61 -2.89
C ARG A 413 -19.58 16.83 -1.89
N SER A 414 -20.81 16.47 -2.23
CA SER A 414 -22.00 16.69 -1.38
C SER A 414 -21.87 16.01 -0.02
N VAL A 415 -21.31 14.82 0.06
CA VAL A 415 -21.07 14.06 1.31
C VAL A 415 -20.05 14.80 2.18
N VAL A 416 -18.96 15.26 1.58
CA VAL A 416 -17.90 16.03 2.26
C VAL A 416 -18.44 17.34 2.81
N LEU A 417 -19.18 18.08 2.00
CA LEU A 417 -19.78 19.36 2.39
C LEU A 417 -20.79 19.19 3.54
N ALA A 418 -21.60 18.13 3.51
CA ALA A 418 -22.54 17.81 4.58
C ALA A 418 -21.81 17.52 5.91
N ALA A 419 -20.66 16.84 5.87
CA ALA A 419 -19.83 16.60 7.04
C ALA A 419 -19.29 17.91 7.64
N PHE A 420 -18.77 18.84 6.83
CA PHE A 420 -18.34 20.15 7.29
C PHE A 420 -19.50 20.99 7.84
N ALA A 421 -20.64 21.02 7.17
CA ALA A 421 -21.83 21.77 7.63
C ALA A 421 -22.30 21.27 9.01
N ARG A 422 -22.18 19.97 9.29
CA ARG A 422 -22.58 19.35 10.56
C ARG A 422 -21.54 19.56 11.68
N HIS A 423 -20.26 19.38 11.39
CA HIS A 423 -19.22 19.26 12.41
C HIS A 423 -18.28 20.48 12.53
N ALA A 424 -18.25 21.33 11.51
CA ALA A 424 -17.43 22.56 11.47
C ALA A 424 -18.15 23.71 10.72
N PRO A 425 -19.37 24.11 11.12
CA PRO A 425 -20.21 25.05 10.36
C PRO A 425 -19.61 26.46 10.23
N ALA A 426 -18.65 26.83 11.06
CA ALA A 426 -17.96 28.12 10.99
C ALA A 426 -16.72 28.09 10.09
N LEU A 427 -16.30 26.92 9.62
CA LEU A 427 -15.12 26.79 8.77
C LEU A 427 -15.43 27.28 7.34
N ARG A 428 -14.46 27.97 6.73
CA ARG A 428 -14.55 28.35 5.32
C ARG A 428 -14.28 27.11 4.45
N VAL A 429 -15.27 26.70 3.67
CA VAL A 429 -15.17 25.57 2.75
C VAL A 429 -15.33 26.07 1.33
N PHE A 430 -14.40 25.71 0.46
CA PHE A 430 -14.39 26.06 -0.94
C PHE A 430 -14.57 24.81 -1.79
N GLU A 431 -15.37 24.89 -2.82
CA GLU A 431 -15.54 23.82 -3.80
C GLU A 431 -14.69 24.11 -5.03
N VAL A 432 -13.95 23.11 -5.51
CA VAL A 432 -13.32 23.15 -6.81
C VAL A 432 -14.40 22.99 -7.88
N ALA A 433 -14.65 24.03 -8.65
CA ALA A 433 -15.70 24.02 -9.68
C ALA A 433 -15.25 23.28 -10.95
N ALA A 434 -13.93 23.23 -11.22
CA ALA A 434 -13.36 22.55 -12.38
C ALA A 434 -13.72 21.06 -12.41
N THR A 435 -14.15 20.57 -13.56
CA THR A 435 -14.45 19.16 -13.84
C THR A 435 -13.37 18.50 -14.68
N GLU A 436 -12.69 19.29 -15.52
CA GLU A 436 -11.60 18.82 -16.36
C GLU A 436 -10.36 18.54 -15.51
N THR A 437 -9.83 17.33 -15.58
CA THR A 437 -8.68 16.85 -14.80
C THR A 437 -7.51 17.85 -14.77
N GLU A 438 -7.22 18.48 -15.91
CA GLU A 438 -6.12 19.44 -16.08
C GLU A 438 -6.31 20.73 -15.25
N GLN A 439 -7.54 21.07 -14.90
CA GLN A 439 -7.89 22.32 -14.21
C GLN A 439 -8.17 22.13 -12.72
N VAL A 440 -8.47 20.91 -12.27
CA VAL A 440 -8.85 20.61 -10.88
C VAL A 440 -7.76 21.06 -9.90
N MET A 441 -6.52 20.61 -10.06
CA MET A 441 -5.43 20.97 -9.15
C MET A 441 -4.98 22.44 -9.26
N PRO A 442 -4.87 23.05 -10.43
CA PRO A 442 -4.64 24.50 -10.52
C PRO A 442 -5.67 25.34 -9.77
N GLU A 443 -6.95 24.98 -9.86
CA GLU A 443 -8.00 25.68 -9.11
C GLU A 443 -7.90 25.40 -7.60
N ALA A 444 -7.68 24.16 -7.16
CA ALA A 444 -7.51 23.81 -5.77
C ALA A 444 -6.34 24.57 -5.12
N VAL A 445 -5.21 24.64 -5.79
CA VAL A 445 -4.01 25.37 -5.35
C VAL A 445 -4.29 26.88 -5.27
N ARG A 446 -4.95 27.45 -6.27
CA ARG A 446 -5.34 28.88 -6.28
C ARG A 446 -6.28 29.23 -5.12
N LEU A 447 -7.29 28.39 -4.86
CA LEU A 447 -8.24 28.57 -3.74
C LEU A 447 -7.52 28.47 -2.40
N SER A 448 -6.61 27.53 -2.25
CA SER A 448 -5.78 27.34 -1.07
C SER A 448 -4.87 28.54 -0.81
N ALA A 449 -4.19 29.02 -1.83
CA ALA A 449 -3.31 30.19 -1.75
C ALA A 449 -4.05 31.48 -1.32
N ALA A 450 -5.30 31.64 -1.75
CA ALA A 450 -6.10 32.81 -1.42
C ALA A 450 -6.48 32.92 0.07
N VAL A 451 -6.32 31.83 0.85
CA VAL A 451 -6.73 31.77 2.27
C VAL A 451 -5.63 31.38 3.22
N ALA A 452 -4.54 30.79 2.74
CA ALA A 452 -3.37 30.44 3.54
C ALA A 452 -2.67 31.70 4.06
N LEU A 453 -2.19 31.66 5.30
CA LEU A 453 -1.40 32.71 5.95
C LEU A 453 -0.03 32.18 6.32
N GLU A 454 0.90 33.05 6.62
CA GLU A 454 2.21 32.68 7.14
C GLU A 454 2.07 31.73 8.37
N GLY A 455 2.83 30.63 8.38
CA GLY A 455 2.76 29.57 9.36
C GLY A 455 1.75 28.48 9.08
N ASP A 456 0.90 28.63 8.04
CA ASP A 456 -0.03 27.56 7.64
C ASP A 456 0.66 26.49 6.78
N THR A 457 0.08 25.29 6.83
CA THR A 457 0.36 24.22 5.88
C THR A 457 -0.83 24.03 4.94
N VAL A 458 -0.61 24.15 3.63
CA VAL A 458 -1.56 23.67 2.61
C VAL A 458 -1.27 22.19 2.40
N LEU A 459 -2.19 21.34 2.84
CA LEU A 459 -2.04 19.90 2.87
C LEU A 459 -3.01 19.23 1.91
N LEU A 460 -2.49 18.58 0.86
CA LEU A 460 -3.25 17.62 0.05
C LEU A 460 -3.27 16.27 0.80
N ALA A 461 -4.33 15.99 1.55
CA ALA A 461 -4.58 14.72 2.21
C ALA A 461 -6.04 14.31 1.93
N PRO A 462 -6.31 13.67 0.79
CA PRO A 462 -7.65 13.61 0.20
C PRO A 462 -8.71 12.88 1.00
N ALA A 463 -8.34 11.97 1.90
CA ALA A 463 -9.24 11.07 2.64
C ALA A 463 -10.11 10.18 1.73
N ALA A 464 -9.83 10.15 0.42
CA ALA A 464 -10.62 9.49 -0.61
C ALA A 464 -9.75 8.99 -1.77
N ALA A 465 -10.21 7.96 -2.47
CA ALA A 465 -9.56 7.50 -3.69
C ALA A 465 -9.70 8.53 -4.83
N SER A 466 -8.85 8.43 -5.85
CA SER A 466 -8.67 9.47 -6.88
C SER A 466 -9.26 9.12 -8.25
N PHE A 467 -9.80 7.92 -8.42
CA PHE A 467 -10.17 7.37 -9.74
C PHE A 467 -11.39 8.04 -10.39
N ASP A 468 -12.04 8.97 -9.69
CA ASP A 468 -13.13 9.78 -10.22
C ASP A 468 -12.66 10.95 -11.11
N GLN A 469 -11.48 11.51 -10.84
CA GLN A 469 -10.95 12.65 -11.58
C GLN A 469 -9.50 12.47 -12.06
N PHE A 470 -8.80 11.41 -11.62
CA PHE A 470 -7.38 11.17 -11.91
C PHE A 470 -7.15 9.68 -12.21
N THR A 471 -6.05 9.36 -12.88
CA THR A 471 -5.67 7.97 -13.15
C THR A 471 -5.19 7.21 -11.90
N GLY A 472 -4.89 7.93 -10.83
CA GLY A 472 -4.45 7.37 -9.56
C GLY A 472 -3.94 8.46 -8.61
N TYR A 473 -3.58 8.07 -7.40
CA TYR A 473 -3.08 9.02 -6.39
C TYR A 473 -1.78 9.71 -6.84
N ALA A 474 -0.92 9.02 -7.59
CA ALA A 474 0.34 9.59 -8.08
C ALA A 474 0.09 10.70 -9.11
N ASP A 475 -0.85 10.51 -10.05
CA ASP A 475 -1.26 11.53 -11.00
C ASP A 475 -1.84 12.75 -10.27
N ARG A 476 -2.72 12.52 -9.27
CA ARG A 476 -3.29 13.59 -8.44
C ARG A 476 -2.21 14.39 -7.71
N GLY A 477 -1.24 13.73 -7.09
CA GLY A 477 -0.13 14.38 -6.37
C GLY A 477 0.81 15.11 -7.31
N SER A 478 1.20 14.52 -8.44
CA SER A 478 2.07 15.16 -9.43
C SER A 478 1.45 16.45 -9.98
N ARG A 479 0.14 16.46 -10.25
CA ARG A 479 -0.59 17.65 -10.69
C ARG A 479 -0.65 18.74 -9.61
N PHE A 480 -0.81 18.33 -8.34
CA PHE A 480 -0.73 19.26 -7.21
C PHE A 480 0.65 19.91 -7.12
N ALA A 481 1.71 19.11 -7.12
CA ALA A 481 3.08 19.61 -7.06
C ALA A 481 3.42 20.55 -8.24
N ALA A 482 2.98 20.19 -9.46
CA ALA A 482 3.15 21.03 -10.64
C ALA A 482 2.37 22.36 -10.54
N ALA A 483 1.14 22.34 -10.02
CA ALA A 483 0.33 23.54 -9.82
C ALA A 483 0.95 24.46 -8.76
N VAL A 484 1.46 23.91 -7.65
CA VAL A 484 2.19 24.66 -6.62
C VAL A 484 3.46 25.26 -7.18
N SER A 485 4.27 24.51 -7.92
CA SER A 485 5.51 24.99 -8.56
C SER A 485 5.25 26.16 -9.50
N LYS A 486 4.17 26.09 -10.29
CA LYS A 486 3.76 27.17 -11.19
C LYS A 486 3.31 28.42 -10.43
N LEU A 487 2.57 28.26 -9.33
CA LEU A 487 2.15 29.37 -8.48
C LEU A 487 3.35 30.09 -7.85
N VAL A 488 4.29 29.33 -7.29
CA VAL A 488 5.47 29.85 -6.60
C VAL A 488 6.46 30.47 -7.58
N GLY A 489 6.67 29.86 -8.76
CA GLY A 489 7.54 30.38 -9.81
C GLY A 489 7.01 31.68 -10.43
N GLY A 490 5.70 31.79 -10.69
CA GLY A 490 5.07 33.01 -11.20
C GLY A 490 5.12 34.19 -10.22
N ALA A 491 5.11 33.91 -8.90
CA ALA A 491 5.27 34.95 -7.88
C ALA A 491 6.71 35.54 -7.80
N ALA A 492 7.70 34.75 -8.22
CA ALA A 492 9.10 35.22 -8.28
C ALA A 492 9.35 36.20 -9.46
N ASP A 493 8.68 35.98 -10.58
CA ASP A 493 8.80 36.86 -11.78
C ASP A 493 8.10 38.21 -11.57
N ASP A 494 6.98 38.27 -10.85
CA ASP A 494 6.28 39.53 -10.55
C ASP A 494 7.04 40.41 -9.52
N ASN A 495 7.84 39.85 -8.63
CA ASN A 495 8.66 40.61 -7.68
C ASN A 495 9.99 41.09 -8.27
N GLY A 496 10.38 40.60 -9.46
CA GLY A 496 11.60 41.03 -10.18
C GLY A 496 11.43 42.27 -11.06
N SER A 497 10.20 42.77 -11.23
CA SER A 497 9.90 43.94 -12.09
C SER A 497 9.66 45.24 -11.32
N ALA A 498 10.36 45.48 -10.21
CA ALA A 498 10.35 46.80 -9.56
C ALA A 498 11.46 47.67 -10.12
N ALA A 499 11.05 48.53 -11.01
CA ALA A 499 11.60 49.81 -11.50
C ALA A 499 13.01 50.18 -11.09
N THR A 500 13.89 50.30 -12.09
CA THR A 500 15.06 51.17 -12.06
C THR A 500 14.61 52.66 -12.04
N PRO A 501 15.06 53.52 -11.11
CA PRO A 501 14.74 54.94 -11.14
C PRO A 501 15.47 55.63 -12.29
N PRO A 502 14.89 56.65 -12.90
CA PRO A 502 15.53 57.38 -13.99
C PRO A 502 16.72 58.18 -13.46
N THR A 503 17.86 58.08 -14.12
CA THR A 503 19.03 58.95 -13.95
C THR A 503 18.68 60.35 -14.45
N GLU A 504 18.68 61.34 -13.55
CA GLU A 504 18.71 62.75 -13.91
C GLU A 504 20.08 63.13 -14.49
N ASN A 505 20.03 63.84 -15.65
CA ASN A 505 21.13 64.69 -16.19
C ASN A 505 21.05 66.06 -15.59
#